data_3d14bb829edd1f4271396de7d7c4c09c
#
_entry.id   3d14bb829edd1f4271396de7d7c4c09c
#
_cell.length_a   1.000
_cell.length_b   1.000
_cell.length_c   1.000
_cell.angle_alpha   90.00
_cell.angle_beta   90.00
_cell.angle_gamma   90.00
#
_symmetry.space_group_name_H-M   'P 1'
#
loop_
_entity.id
_entity.type
_entity.pdbx_description
1 polymer ?
#
loop_
_entity_poly.entity_id
_entity_poly.type
_entity_poly.pdbx_seq_one_letter_code
_entity_poly.pdbx_strand_id
1 'polypeptide(L)'
;KATTVNYCTGCKVVLANEEVVNGVCERCGSPVVQRVKSQWMLKITAYADRLIDDLDQVDYIDRVKTQQRNWIGRSHGAEVNFETSAGDTLTVYTTRADTLFGVTYMVISPEHAYIKKWIDAGLIENVDAVKAYQDEAARKSDFERTELNKEKTGVKIEGVTAIDPVNGAEVPIFISDYVLATYGTGAIMAVPAHDSRDWEFAKKFGLPIIEVVKGNTPANLDEAAFTDVATGTLVNSGFLTGLSVEDAKEKMYAWLEENHKGCKKVNFKLRDWVFSRQRYWGEPIPMVHCEKCGWQPIPESELPLRLPEITDFEPGPDGESPLARHAEWIKTTCPCCGGPATRETDTMPQWAGSSWYFLRYMDPHNKDAIASKEALDYWSPVDWYNGGMEHTTLHLLYS
;
A
#
# COMPACT_ATOMS: atom_id res chain seq x y z
N LYS A 1 -0.15 -14.27 5.32
CA LYS A 1 0.92 -13.31 5.59
C LYS A 1 0.56 -12.45 6.80
N ALA A 2 1.45 -12.33 7.79
CA ALA A 2 1.32 -11.34 8.87
C ALA A 2 1.58 -9.94 8.28
N THR A 3 0.65 -9.03 8.49
CA THR A 3 0.74 -7.67 7.96
C THR A 3 -0.12 -6.73 8.80
N THR A 4 0.20 -5.45 8.73
CA THR A 4 -0.66 -4.40 9.30
C THR A 4 -1.92 -4.29 8.44
N VAL A 5 -3.09 -4.36 9.07
CA VAL A 5 -4.40 -4.33 8.43
C VAL A 5 -5.32 -3.33 9.11
N ASN A 6 -6.28 -2.84 8.34
CA ASN A 6 -7.37 -2.03 8.87
C ASN A 6 -8.29 -2.92 9.71
N TYR A 7 -8.61 -2.51 10.92
CA TYR A 7 -9.47 -3.23 11.83
C TYR A 7 -10.62 -2.34 12.31
N CYS A 8 -11.84 -2.76 12.04
CA CYS A 8 -13.03 -2.06 12.53
C CYS A 8 -13.27 -2.37 14.01
N THR A 9 -13.30 -1.33 14.86
CA THR A 9 -13.51 -1.50 16.30
C THR A 9 -14.96 -1.90 16.65
N GLY A 10 -15.93 -1.50 15.83
CA GLY A 10 -17.35 -1.84 16.01
C GLY A 10 -17.69 -3.23 15.50
N CYS A 11 -17.38 -3.53 14.23
CA CYS A 11 -17.61 -4.87 13.65
C CYS A 11 -16.65 -5.94 14.17
N LYS A 12 -15.52 -5.55 14.79
CA LYS A 12 -14.42 -6.43 15.25
C LYS A 12 -13.84 -7.31 14.14
N VAL A 13 -13.71 -6.75 12.93
CA VAL A 13 -13.32 -7.46 11.70
C VAL A 13 -12.21 -6.71 11.01
N VAL A 14 -11.36 -7.45 10.30
CA VAL A 14 -10.39 -6.88 9.37
C VAL A 14 -11.10 -6.38 8.12
N LEU A 15 -10.67 -5.22 7.61
CA LEU A 15 -11.19 -4.57 6.42
C LEU A 15 -10.11 -4.44 5.34
N ALA A 16 -10.51 -4.51 4.08
CA ALA A 16 -9.68 -4.07 2.98
C ALA A 16 -9.60 -2.53 2.95
N ASN A 17 -8.63 -1.98 2.20
CA ASN A 17 -8.48 -0.53 2.09
C ASN A 17 -9.74 0.13 1.49
N GLU A 18 -10.37 -0.55 0.57
CA GLU A 18 -11.58 -0.12 -0.13
C GLU A 18 -12.82 -0.04 0.76
N GLU A 19 -12.81 -0.76 1.90
CA GLU A 19 -13.90 -0.77 2.89
C GLU A 19 -13.73 0.31 3.99
N VAL A 20 -12.72 1.18 3.85
CA VAL A 20 -12.44 2.28 4.78
C VAL A 20 -12.69 3.61 4.09
N VAL A 21 -13.66 4.36 4.58
CA VAL A 21 -14.04 5.67 4.04
C VAL A 21 -13.81 6.73 5.10
N ASN A 22 -12.91 7.68 4.83
CA ASN A 22 -12.56 8.77 5.77
C ASN A 22 -12.19 8.28 7.19
N GLY A 23 -11.43 7.16 7.27
CA GLY A 23 -10.97 6.60 8.55
C GLY A 23 -12.01 5.79 9.32
N VAL A 24 -13.22 5.60 8.77
CA VAL A 24 -14.29 4.81 9.38
C VAL A 24 -14.68 3.62 8.51
N CYS A 25 -15.27 2.62 9.13
CA CYS A 25 -15.81 1.44 8.45
C CYS A 25 -17.01 1.81 7.58
N GLU A 26 -17.00 1.49 6.30
CA GLU A 26 -18.11 1.76 5.36
C GLU A 26 -19.46 1.17 5.83
N ARG A 27 -19.39 0.02 6.56
CA ARG A 27 -20.57 -0.72 6.98
C ARG A 27 -21.23 -0.17 8.24
N CYS A 28 -20.45 0.16 9.29
CA CYS A 28 -21.00 0.50 10.59
C CYS A 28 -20.63 1.91 11.08
N GLY A 29 -19.79 2.64 10.34
CA GLY A 29 -19.34 3.99 10.69
C GLY A 29 -18.38 4.06 11.91
N SER A 30 -17.97 2.92 12.48
CA SER A 30 -17.05 2.92 13.61
C SER A 30 -15.61 3.24 13.19
N PRO A 31 -14.80 3.81 14.10
CA PRO A 31 -13.39 4.09 13.82
C PRO A 31 -12.62 2.82 13.43
N VAL A 32 -11.74 2.99 12.46
CA VAL A 32 -10.81 1.95 12.00
C VAL A 32 -9.43 2.22 12.60
N VAL A 33 -8.82 1.16 13.12
CA VAL A 33 -7.46 1.20 13.70
C VAL A 33 -6.55 0.22 12.99
N GLN A 34 -5.24 0.45 13.07
CA GLN A 34 -4.25 -0.47 12.53
C GLN A 34 -3.96 -1.60 13.52
N ARG A 35 -3.93 -2.85 13.03
CA ARG A 35 -3.51 -4.03 13.81
C ARG A 35 -2.64 -4.95 12.95
N VAL A 36 -1.67 -5.60 13.57
CA VAL A 36 -0.92 -6.69 12.92
C VAL A 36 -1.69 -7.98 13.07
N LYS A 37 -2.13 -8.56 11.95
CA LYS A 37 -2.80 -9.87 11.91
C LYS A 37 -2.30 -10.70 10.73
N SER A 38 -2.32 -12.02 10.89
CA SER A 38 -2.12 -12.95 9.76
C SER A 38 -3.40 -13.00 8.93
N GLN A 39 -3.26 -12.82 7.61
CA GLN A 39 -4.38 -12.72 6.68
C GLN A 39 -4.07 -13.45 5.37
N TRP A 40 -5.10 -13.98 4.74
CA TRP A 40 -5.06 -14.33 3.33
C TRP A 40 -5.04 -13.05 2.50
N MET A 41 -4.20 -13.05 1.47
CA MET A 41 -4.05 -11.94 0.56
C MET A 41 -4.16 -12.46 -0.87
N LEU A 42 -4.96 -11.81 -1.71
CA LEU A 42 -4.90 -12.02 -3.15
C LEU A 42 -3.96 -10.98 -3.77
N LYS A 43 -3.00 -11.48 -4.54
CA LYS A 43 -1.97 -10.64 -5.19
C LYS A 43 -2.55 -9.96 -6.43
N ILE A 44 -3.56 -9.10 -6.24
CA ILE A 44 -4.18 -8.32 -7.33
C ILE A 44 -3.20 -7.34 -7.96
N THR A 45 -2.14 -6.93 -7.24
CA THR A 45 -1.06 -6.09 -7.79
C THR A 45 -0.33 -6.75 -8.95
N ALA A 46 -0.37 -8.08 -9.08
CA ALA A 46 0.20 -8.79 -10.23
C ALA A 46 -0.53 -8.47 -11.56
N TYR A 47 -1.75 -7.93 -11.47
CA TYR A 47 -2.57 -7.54 -12.62
C TYR A 47 -2.61 -6.02 -12.82
N ALA A 48 -1.89 -5.23 -12.02
CA ALA A 48 -1.99 -3.78 -12.00
C ALA A 48 -1.73 -3.13 -13.38
N ASP A 49 -0.72 -3.60 -14.13
CA ASP A 49 -0.47 -3.12 -15.48
C ASP A 49 -1.62 -3.46 -16.43
N ARG A 50 -2.07 -4.72 -16.45
CA ARG A 50 -3.18 -5.16 -17.29
C ARG A 50 -4.48 -4.41 -16.97
N LEU A 51 -4.78 -4.20 -15.68
CA LEU A 51 -5.97 -3.45 -15.25
C LEU A 51 -6.00 -2.02 -15.81
N ILE A 52 -4.83 -1.40 -16.03
CA ILE A 52 -4.74 -0.09 -16.67
C ILE A 52 -4.79 -0.19 -18.19
N ASP A 53 -3.99 -1.09 -18.77
CA ASP A 53 -3.80 -1.18 -20.22
C ASP A 53 -5.07 -1.73 -20.90
N ASP A 54 -5.73 -2.71 -20.30
CA ASP A 54 -6.96 -3.33 -20.83
C ASP A 54 -8.19 -2.40 -20.70
N LEU A 55 -8.12 -1.27 -19.96
CA LEU A 55 -9.18 -0.26 -19.93
C LEU A 55 -9.48 0.35 -21.30
N ASP A 56 -8.53 0.31 -22.24
CA ASP A 56 -8.75 0.80 -23.59
C ASP A 56 -9.58 -0.18 -24.44
N GLN A 57 -9.72 -1.43 -24.01
CA GLN A 57 -10.49 -2.48 -24.66
C GLN A 57 -11.96 -2.54 -24.20
N VAL A 58 -12.30 -1.87 -23.09
CA VAL A 58 -13.66 -1.86 -22.54
C VAL A 58 -14.37 -0.54 -22.84
N ASP A 59 -15.68 -0.62 -23.09
CA ASP A 59 -16.52 0.55 -23.39
C ASP A 59 -17.09 1.18 -22.10
N TYR A 60 -16.20 1.45 -21.14
CA TYR A 60 -16.55 2.18 -19.93
C TYR A 60 -16.58 3.69 -20.22
N ILE A 61 -17.47 4.40 -19.51
CA ILE A 61 -17.46 5.88 -19.55
C ILE A 61 -16.11 6.42 -19.02
N ASP A 62 -15.64 7.53 -19.57
CA ASP A 62 -14.33 8.11 -19.24
C ASP A 62 -14.10 8.34 -17.75
N ARG A 63 -15.16 8.72 -17.03
CA ARG A 63 -15.08 8.92 -15.57
C ARG A 63 -14.68 7.63 -14.82
N VAL A 64 -15.22 6.49 -15.24
CA VAL A 64 -14.87 5.19 -14.65
C VAL A 64 -13.42 4.83 -14.96
N LYS A 65 -13.00 4.96 -16.23
CA LYS A 65 -11.61 4.69 -16.65
C LYS A 65 -10.62 5.57 -15.89
N THR A 66 -10.91 6.86 -15.76
CA THR A 66 -10.06 7.81 -15.03
C THR A 66 -9.97 7.46 -13.56
N GLN A 67 -11.09 7.11 -12.93
CA GLN A 67 -11.12 6.76 -11.51
C GLN A 67 -10.35 5.46 -11.24
N GLN A 68 -10.47 4.45 -12.09
CA GLN A 68 -9.70 3.20 -11.96
C GLN A 68 -8.21 3.43 -12.18
N ARG A 69 -7.81 4.20 -13.21
CA ARG A 69 -6.40 4.56 -13.41
C ARG A 69 -5.80 5.27 -12.21
N ASN A 70 -6.54 6.21 -11.62
CA ASN A 70 -6.10 6.95 -10.42
C ASN A 70 -6.01 6.06 -9.18
N TRP A 71 -6.92 5.09 -9.05
CA TRP A 71 -6.92 4.13 -7.95
C TRP A 71 -5.75 3.16 -8.04
N ILE A 72 -5.52 2.57 -9.20
CA ILE A 72 -4.38 1.69 -9.45
C ILE A 72 -3.09 2.48 -9.34
N GLY A 73 -3.05 3.71 -9.86
CA GLY A 73 -2.02 4.70 -9.64
C GLY A 73 -0.64 4.26 -10.07
N ARG A 74 -0.51 3.79 -11.35
CA ARG A 74 0.79 3.48 -11.94
C ARG A 74 1.66 4.74 -12.01
N SER A 75 2.87 4.65 -11.48
CA SER A 75 3.85 5.73 -11.49
C SER A 75 5.21 5.21 -11.96
N HIS A 76 5.88 6.00 -12.78
CA HIS A 76 7.23 5.74 -13.25
C HIS A 76 8.21 6.58 -12.43
N GLY A 77 9.25 5.95 -11.92
CA GLY A 77 10.24 6.60 -11.07
C GLY A 77 11.50 5.76 -10.92
N ALA A 78 12.19 5.95 -9.83
CA ALA A 78 13.35 5.17 -9.46
C ALA A 78 13.31 4.78 -7.97
N GLU A 79 13.86 3.62 -7.66
CA GLU A 79 14.38 3.33 -6.32
C GLU A 79 15.79 3.90 -6.24
N VAL A 80 16.09 4.64 -5.17
CA VAL A 80 17.37 5.28 -4.92
C VAL A 80 17.90 4.85 -3.56
N ASN A 81 19.14 4.45 -3.49
CA ASN A 81 19.81 3.95 -2.30
C ASN A 81 20.67 5.06 -1.67
N PHE A 82 20.31 5.45 -0.46
CA PHE A 82 21.09 6.36 0.39
C PHE A 82 21.82 5.55 1.44
N GLU A 83 23.12 5.57 1.43
CA GLU A 83 23.92 5.01 2.52
C GLU A 83 23.77 5.88 3.78
N THR A 84 23.87 5.29 4.95
CA THR A 84 23.82 6.02 6.20
C THR A 84 25.19 5.97 6.89
N SER A 85 25.47 6.95 7.75
CA SER A 85 26.67 6.95 8.59
C SER A 85 26.73 5.73 9.53
N ALA A 86 25.61 5.05 9.74
CA ALA A 86 25.50 3.79 10.50
C ALA A 86 25.83 2.54 9.68
N GLY A 87 26.14 2.68 8.38
CA GLY A 87 26.44 1.56 7.47
C GLY A 87 25.23 0.80 6.95
N ASP A 88 24.03 1.36 7.11
CA ASP A 88 22.79 0.82 6.53
C ASP A 88 22.44 1.57 5.24
N THR A 89 21.56 0.98 4.43
CA THR A 89 21.05 1.59 3.20
C THR A 89 19.56 1.90 3.35
N LEU A 90 19.20 3.19 3.22
CA LEU A 90 17.82 3.62 3.07
C LEU A 90 17.46 3.66 1.59
N THR A 91 16.55 2.81 1.16
CA THR A 91 16.01 2.84 -0.20
C THR A 91 14.76 3.70 -0.23
N VAL A 92 14.68 4.66 -1.13
CA VAL A 92 13.50 5.50 -1.36
C VAL A 92 12.97 5.30 -2.77
N TYR A 93 11.67 5.44 -2.95
CA TYR A 93 11.05 5.54 -4.28
C TYR A 93 10.71 6.99 -4.57
N THR A 94 11.11 7.47 -5.75
CA THR A 94 10.79 8.83 -6.20
C THR A 94 10.39 8.86 -7.67
N THR A 95 9.41 9.69 -8.01
CA THR A 95 9.07 10.06 -9.39
C THR A 95 9.88 11.24 -9.90
N ARG A 96 10.71 11.83 -9.02
CA ARG A 96 11.50 13.03 -9.26
C ARG A 96 13.00 12.76 -9.05
N ALA A 97 13.52 11.71 -9.69
CA ALA A 97 14.96 11.41 -9.63
C ALA A 97 15.83 12.56 -10.23
N ASP A 98 15.26 13.37 -11.13
CA ASP A 98 15.87 14.60 -11.64
C ASP A 98 16.28 15.59 -10.54
N THR A 99 15.61 15.58 -9.40
CA THR A 99 15.84 16.56 -8.31
C THR A 99 16.78 16.08 -7.20
N LEU A 100 17.46 14.94 -7.38
CA LEU A 100 18.35 14.36 -6.36
C LEU A 100 19.40 15.35 -5.82
N PHE A 101 19.99 16.19 -6.67
CA PHE A 101 20.93 17.22 -6.25
C PHE A 101 20.33 18.29 -5.30
N GLY A 102 19.01 18.33 -5.15
CA GLY A 102 18.27 19.24 -4.26
C GLY A 102 17.83 18.60 -2.94
N VAL A 103 18.23 17.35 -2.68
CA VAL A 103 17.91 16.68 -1.41
C VAL A 103 18.64 17.37 -0.27
N THR A 104 17.89 17.80 0.74
CA THR A 104 18.46 18.49 1.91
C THR A 104 18.18 17.78 3.23
N TYR A 105 17.30 16.82 3.24
CA TYR A 105 17.05 15.93 4.38
C TYR A 105 16.32 14.66 3.92
N MET A 106 16.26 13.68 4.80
CA MET A 106 15.46 12.49 4.64
C MET A 106 14.44 12.34 5.77
N VAL A 107 13.35 11.67 5.48
CA VAL A 107 12.34 11.34 6.50
C VAL A 107 12.04 9.84 6.44
N ILE A 108 12.03 9.20 7.61
CA ILE A 108 11.63 7.82 7.76
C ILE A 108 10.39 7.72 8.66
N SER A 109 9.61 6.66 8.50
CA SER A 109 8.45 6.43 9.36
C SER A 109 8.89 6.21 10.80
N PRO A 110 8.08 6.60 11.79
CA PRO A 110 8.37 6.32 13.20
C PRO A 110 8.53 4.83 13.52
N GLU A 111 7.93 3.95 12.72
CA GLU A 111 7.97 2.49 12.85
C GLU A 111 9.12 1.84 12.05
N HIS A 112 9.98 2.61 11.41
CA HIS A 112 11.04 2.05 10.57
C HIS A 112 12.01 1.19 11.37
N ALA A 113 12.31 -0.02 10.87
CA ALA A 113 13.09 -1.03 11.59
C ALA A 113 14.50 -0.56 12.00
N TYR A 114 15.10 0.34 11.23
CA TYR A 114 16.43 0.87 11.54
C TYR A 114 16.47 1.73 12.79
N ILE A 115 15.38 2.38 13.18
CA ILE A 115 15.36 3.20 14.42
C ILE A 115 15.67 2.31 15.62
N LYS A 116 14.97 1.16 15.72
CA LYS A 116 15.27 0.20 16.80
C LYS A 116 16.69 -0.30 16.74
N LYS A 117 17.19 -0.68 15.55
CA LYS A 117 18.55 -1.13 15.34
C LYS A 117 19.58 -0.10 15.80
N TRP A 118 19.39 1.17 15.44
CA TRP A 118 20.31 2.26 15.80
C TRP A 118 20.24 2.61 17.29
N ILE A 119 19.07 2.52 17.92
CA ILE A 119 18.93 2.66 19.38
C ILE A 119 19.70 1.55 20.10
N ASP A 120 19.45 0.28 19.69
CA ASP A 120 20.09 -0.89 20.32
C ASP A 120 21.63 -0.87 20.15
N ALA A 121 22.11 -0.27 19.07
CA ALA A 121 23.55 -0.06 18.82
C ALA A 121 24.15 1.19 19.48
N GLY A 122 23.34 2.01 20.16
CA GLY A 122 23.79 3.24 20.83
C GLY A 122 24.19 4.35 19.87
N LEU A 123 23.69 4.36 18.63
CA LEU A 123 24.04 5.33 17.60
C LEU A 123 23.15 6.59 17.62
N ILE A 124 21.98 6.54 18.26
CA ILE A 124 21.09 7.68 18.40
C ILE A 124 21.38 8.40 19.72
N GLU A 125 21.67 9.68 19.65
CA GLU A 125 22.01 10.49 20.82
C GLU A 125 20.77 10.98 21.58
N ASN A 126 19.67 11.28 20.87
CA ASN A 126 18.42 11.83 21.43
C ASN A 126 17.30 10.77 21.55
N VAL A 127 17.62 9.60 22.07
CA VAL A 127 16.71 8.42 22.15
C VAL A 127 15.37 8.77 22.80
N ASP A 128 15.35 9.58 23.86
CA ASP A 128 14.10 9.91 24.58
C ASP A 128 13.13 10.71 23.70
N ALA A 129 13.64 11.68 22.92
CA ALA A 129 12.84 12.46 21.99
C ALA A 129 12.28 11.59 20.86
N VAL A 130 13.09 10.68 20.32
CA VAL A 130 12.70 9.73 19.27
C VAL A 130 11.58 8.81 19.78
N LYS A 131 11.72 8.21 20.97
CA LYS A 131 10.71 7.33 21.57
C LYS A 131 9.42 8.08 21.89
N ALA A 132 9.49 9.27 22.45
CA ALA A 132 8.32 10.09 22.74
C ALA A 132 7.52 10.38 21.46
N TYR A 133 8.20 10.68 20.35
CA TYR A 133 7.54 10.89 19.06
C TYR A 133 6.94 9.60 18.47
N GLN A 134 7.63 8.45 18.62
CA GLN A 134 7.07 7.16 18.23
C GLN A 134 5.78 6.84 18.97
N ASP A 135 5.73 7.11 20.29
CA ASP A 135 4.54 6.90 21.13
C ASP A 135 3.39 7.83 20.73
N GLU A 136 3.70 9.09 20.36
CA GLU A 136 2.70 10.02 19.84
C GLU A 136 2.15 9.57 18.49
N ALA A 137 3.01 9.21 17.55
CA ALA A 137 2.64 8.75 16.21
C ALA A 137 1.79 7.47 16.25
N ALA A 138 2.10 6.54 17.15
CA ALA A 138 1.37 5.27 17.32
C ALA A 138 -0.10 5.45 17.76
N ARG A 139 -0.46 6.62 18.31
CA ARG A 139 -1.84 6.94 18.72
C ARG A 139 -2.69 7.48 17.58
N LYS A 140 -2.07 7.84 16.45
CA LYS A 140 -2.74 8.43 15.27
C LYS A 140 -3.05 7.34 14.26
N SER A 141 -4.23 7.42 13.64
CA SER A 141 -4.57 6.59 12.47
C SER A 141 -3.78 7.02 11.23
N ASP A 142 -3.65 6.14 10.24
CA ASP A 142 -3.01 6.49 8.95
C ASP A 142 -3.73 7.66 8.26
N PHE A 143 -5.05 7.77 8.43
CA PHE A 143 -5.84 8.89 7.91
C PHE A 143 -5.41 10.21 8.55
N GLU A 144 -5.38 10.29 9.88
CA GLU A 144 -4.93 11.48 10.61
C GLU A 144 -3.47 11.86 10.30
N ARG A 145 -2.63 10.86 10.03
CA ARG A 145 -1.21 11.05 9.69
C ARG A 145 -1.03 11.64 8.30
N THR A 146 -1.88 11.28 7.34
CA THR A 146 -1.74 11.67 5.92
C THR A 146 -2.60 12.85 5.51
N GLU A 147 -3.35 13.47 6.42
CA GLU A 147 -4.18 14.64 6.14
C GLU A 147 -3.30 15.81 5.64
N LEU A 148 -3.64 16.34 4.45
CA LEU A 148 -2.82 17.33 3.75
C LEU A 148 -2.69 18.67 4.48
N ASN A 149 -3.75 19.07 5.19
CA ASN A 149 -3.82 20.36 5.88
C ASN A 149 -3.23 20.35 7.30
N LYS A 150 -2.66 19.23 7.72
CA LYS A 150 -2.08 19.08 9.06
C LYS A 150 -0.71 19.73 9.13
N GLU A 151 -0.45 20.40 10.25
CA GLU A 151 0.89 20.88 10.57
C GLU A 151 1.92 19.74 10.57
N LYS A 152 3.01 19.90 9.83
CA LYS A 152 4.05 18.88 9.74
C LYS A 152 4.85 18.85 11.03
N THR A 153 4.92 17.68 11.66
CA THR A 153 5.72 17.44 12.87
C THR A 153 6.82 16.43 12.57
N GLY A 154 7.85 16.42 13.39
CA GLY A 154 8.94 15.47 13.25
C GLY A 154 10.02 15.67 14.29
N VAL A 155 10.89 14.69 14.43
CA VAL A 155 12.07 14.73 15.30
C VAL A 155 13.29 14.34 14.48
N LYS A 156 14.34 15.16 14.53
CA LYS A 156 15.64 14.83 13.94
C LYS A 156 16.26 13.69 14.72
N ILE A 157 16.80 12.72 14.00
CA ILE A 157 17.66 11.68 14.59
C ILE A 157 19.06 12.28 14.73
N GLU A 158 19.55 12.38 15.95
CA GLU A 158 20.91 12.84 16.21
C GLU A 158 21.86 11.64 16.30
N GLY A 159 23.05 11.77 15.68
CA GLY A 159 24.09 10.74 15.62
C GLY A 159 24.06 9.88 14.34
N VAL A 160 22.99 9.94 13.53
CA VAL A 160 22.91 9.22 12.24
C VAL A 160 22.50 10.17 11.13
N THR A 161 23.25 10.15 10.03
CA THR A 161 22.98 10.93 8.80
C THR A 161 22.83 9.99 7.60
N ALA A 162 22.22 10.48 6.52
CA ALA A 162 22.21 9.81 5.22
C ALA A 162 23.19 10.53 4.27
N ILE A 163 23.68 9.78 3.28
CA ILE A 163 24.64 10.30 2.28
C ILE A 163 23.92 10.35 0.94
N ASP A 164 23.81 11.55 0.38
CA ASP A 164 23.25 11.74 -0.96
C ASP A 164 24.13 11.04 -2.01
N PRO A 165 23.59 10.08 -2.78
CA PRO A 165 24.38 9.27 -3.69
C PRO A 165 25.00 10.06 -4.86
N VAL A 166 24.45 11.23 -5.24
CA VAL A 166 24.91 11.98 -6.43
C VAL A 166 26.00 12.98 -6.15
N ASN A 167 26.11 13.49 -4.92
CA ASN A 167 27.08 14.52 -4.55
C ASN A 167 27.89 14.21 -3.29
N GLY A 168 27.54 13.13 -2.56
CA GLY A 168 28.20 12.70 -1.33
C GLY A 168 27.89 13.58 -0.11
N ALA A 169 26.93 14.48 -0.20
CA ALA A 169 26.56 15.36 0.91
C ALA A 169 25.89 14.56 2.03
N GLU A 170 26.27 14.83 3.27
CA GLU A 170 25.56 14.32 4.43
C GLU A 170 24.30 15.15 4.67
N VAL A 171 23.15 14.46 4.77
CA VAL A 171 21.85 15.07 5.04
C VAL A 171 21.24 14.49 6.33
N PRO A 172 20.56 15.32 7.14
CA PRO A 172 19.93 14.85 8.36
C PRO A 172 18.77 13.91 8.06
N ILE A 173 18.53 12.97 8.98
CA ILE A 173 17.38 12.06 8.96
C ILE A 173 16.40 12.53 10.04
N PHE A 174 15.14 12.64 9.66
CA PHE A 174 14.02 12.90 10.55
C PHE A 174 13.09 11.70 10.64
N ILE A 175 12.41 11.54 11.76
CA ILE A 175 11.19 10.74 11.85
C ILE A 175 9.99 11.68 11.76
N SER A 176 9.00 11.28 10.99
CA SER A 176 7.74 12.03 10.92
C SER A 176 6.55 11.13 10.65
N ASP A 177 5.41 11.48 11.22
CA ASP A 177 4.19 10.70 11.17
C ASP A 177 3.51 10.71 9.78
N TYR A 178 3.85 11.65 8.90
CA TYR A 178 3.31 11.64 7.52
C TYR A 178 3.97 10.59 6.60
N VAL A 179 5.08 9.97 7.03
CA VAL A 179 5.68 8.84 6.33
C VAL A 179 5.17 7.53 6.95
N LEU A 180 4.54 6.70 6.12
CA LEU A 180 3.96 5.43 6.58
C LEU A 180 4.90 4.26 6.28
N ALA A 181 5.12 3.38 7.27
CA ALA A 181 5.89 2.14 7.07
C ALA A 181 5.19 1.16 6.11
N THR A 182 3.87 1.31 5.93
CA THR A 182 3.05 0.46 5.07
C THR A 182 3.03 0.90 3.60
N TYR A 183 3.60 2.07 3.29
CA TYR A 183 3.63 2.62 1.94
C TYR A 183 5.07 2.80 1.46
N GLY A 184 5.38 2.19 0.31
CA GLY A 184 6.73 2.22 -0.25
C GLY A 184 7.76 1.52 0.64
N THR A 185 8.85 2.20 0.90
CA THR A 185 9.98 1.71 1.71
C THR A 185 9.93 2.20 3.16
N GLY A 186 8.94 3.01 3.52
CA GLY A 186 8.90 3.70 4.81
C GLY A 186 9.95 4.81 4.97
N ALA A 187 10.57 5.22 3.86
CA ALA A 187 11.56 6.30 3.79
C ALA A 187 11.30 7.19 2.57
N ILE A 188 11.53 8.47 2.68
CA ILE A 188 11.48 9.44 1.58
C ILE A 188 12.71 10.33 1.60
N MET A 189 13.14 10.77 0.42
CA MET A 189 14.02 11.90 0.26
C MET A 189 13.19 13.19 0.19
N ALA A 190 13.70 14.29 0.67
CA ALA A 190 12.99 15.56 0.69
C ALA A 190 13.72 16.62 -0.14
N VAL A 191 12.97 17.27 -1.04
CA VAL A 191 13.45 18.32 -1.94
C VAL A 191 12.61 19.58 -1.77
N PRO A 192 12.90 20.40 -0.77
CA PRO A 192 12.07 21.55 -0.38
C PRO A 192 11.81 22.57 -1.49
N ALA A 193 12.74 22.72 -2.42
CA ALA A 193 12.56 23.65 -3.53
C ALA A 193 11.43 23.22 -4.49
N HIS A 194 11.07 21.92 -4.55
CA HIS A 194 10.19 21.36 -5.59
C HIS A 194 9.03 20.49 -5.06
N ASP A 195 8.84 20.42 -3.73
CA ASP A 195 7.67 19.79 -3.10
C ASP A 195 7.14 20.71 -1.97
N SER A 196 5.84 21.00 -1.99
CA SER A 196 5.24 21.93 -1.04
C SER A 196 5.29 21.43 0.40
N ARG A 197 5.16 20.12 0.63
CA ARG A 197 5.22 19.53 1.97
C ARG A 197 6.63 19.58 2.53
N ASP A 198 7.60 19.30 1.67
CA ASP A 198 9.02 19.38 2.04
C ASP A 198 9.43 20.81 2.31
N TRP A 199 8.87 21.76 1.55
CA TRP A 199 9.12 23.19 1.76
C TRP A 199 8.58 23.67 3.12
N GLU A 200 7.33 23.33 3.47
CA GLU A 200 6.73 23.65 4.76
C GLU A 200 7.56 23.07 5.92
N PHE A 201 7.99 21.83 5.79
CA PHE A 201 8.82 21.15 6.78
C PHE A 201 10.20 21.83 6.90
N ALA A 202 10.85 22.12 5.77
CA ALA A 202 12.16 22.79 5.75
C ALA A 202 12.10 24.20 6.37
N LYS A 203 11.05 24.98 6.08
CA LYS A 203 10.83 26.29 6.70
C LYS A 203 10.66 26.19 8.22
N LYS A 204 9.90 25.19 8.68
CA LYS A 204 9.67 24.96 10.10
C LYS A 204 10.94 24.57 10.85
N PHE A 205 11.77 23.72 10.26
CA PHE A 205 12.99 23.20 10.91
C PHE A 205 14.27 23.95 10.51
N GLY A 206 14.15 25.03 9.73
CA GLY A 206 15.31 25.85 9.32
C GLY A 206 16.28 25.11 8.41
N LEU A 207 15.79 24.20 7.55
CA LEU A 207 16.61 23.39 6.66
C LEU A 207 16.87 24.11 5.32
N PRO A 208 17.97 23.82 4.63
CA PRO A 208 18.30 24.43 3.34
C PRO A 208 17.22 24.14 2.28
N ILE A 209 17.01 25.10 1.38
CA ILE A 209 16.14 24.99 0.21
C ILE A 209 17.02 25.28 -1.02
N ILE A 210 17.28 24.25 -1.85
CA ILE A 210 18.20 24.32 -2.99
C ILE A 210 17.40 24.19 -4.28
N GLU A 211 17.37 25.27 -5.10
CA GLU A 211 16.76 25.24 -6.41
C GLU A 211 17.55 24.32 -7.35
N VAL A 212 16.90 23.32 -7.93
CA VAL A 212 17.50 22.42 -8.91
C VAL A 212 16.71 22.35 -10.22
N VAL A 213 15.50 22.90 -10.27
CA VAL A 213 14.72 23.12 -11.48
C VAL A 213 14.30 24.57 -11.57
N LYS A 214 14.72 25.23 -12.63
CA LYS A 214 14.35 26.62 -12.93
C LYS A 214 13.26 26.66 -13.97
N GLY A 215 12.09 27.17 -13.61
CA GLY A 215 10.98 27.37 -14.53
C GLY A 215 11.15 28.55 -15.46
N ASN A 216 10.23 28.69 -16.40
CA ASN A 216 10.18 29.85 -17.32
C ASN A 216 9.82 31.15 -16.58
N THR A 217 9.12 31.05 -15.45
CA THR A 217 8.81 32.16 -14.56
C THR A 217 9.69 32.05 -13.30
N PRO A 218 10.33 33.13 -12.85
CA PRO A 218 11.10 33.08 -11.62
C PRO A 218 10.24 32.65 -10.44
N ALA A 219 10.67 31.63 -9.72
CA ALA A 219 10.03 31.20 -8.48
C ALA A 219 10.59 31.97 -7.30
N ASN A 220 9.74 32.35 -6.34
CA ASN A 220 10.16 32.88 -5.07
C ASN A 220 10.16 31.76 -4.01
N LEU A 221 11.28 31.08 -3.85
CA LEU A 221 11.43 29.96 -2.91
C LEU A 221 11.35 30.40 -1.43
N ASP A 222 11.36 31.70 -1.16
CA ASP A 222 11.10 32.19 0.19
C ASP A 222 9.62 32.15 0.56
N GLU A 223 8.74 32.16 -0.44
CA GLU A 223 7.29 32.17 -0.27
C GLU A 223 6.64 30.80 -0.53
N ALA A 224 7.14 30.04 -1.52
CA ALA A 224 6.60 28.72 -1.87
C ALA A 224 7.58 27.86 -2.68
N ALA A 225 7.37 26.54 -2.69
CA ALA A 225 8.09 25.62 -3.56
C ALA A 225 7.67 25.83 -5.04
N PHE A 226 8.61 25.59 -5.96
CA PHE A 226 8.33 25.50 -7.39
C PHE A 226 7.94 24.06 -7.72
N THR A 227 6.65 23.82 -7.94
CA THR A 227 6.07 22.47 -8.07
C THR A 227 5.74 22.05 -9.50
N ASP A 228 6.05 22.88 -10.52
CA ASP A 228 5.89 22.47 -11.90
C ASP A 228 6.86 21.33 -12.23
N VAL A 229 6.30 20.16 -12.57
CA VAL A 229 7.05 18.93 -12.84
C VAL A 229 7.22 18.66 -14.34
N ALA A 230 6.55 19.46 -15.18
CA ALA A 230 6.50 19.24 -16.62
C ALA A 230 7.45 20.16 -17.40
N THR A 231 7.72 21.34 -16.85
CA THR A 231 8.54 22.36 -17.53
C THR A 231 9.73 22.78 -16.69
N GLY A 232 10.72 23.34 -17.32
CA GLY A 232 11.91 23.86 -16.66
C GLY A 232 13.20 23.23 -17.12
N THR A 233 14.29 23.84 -16.64
CA THR A 233 15.66 23.42 -16.93
C THR A 233 16.40 23.16 -15.64
N LEU A 234 17.17 22.09 -15.59
CA LEU A 234 17.95 21.72 -14.41
C LEU A 234 19.07 22.74 -14.15
N VAL A 235 19.18 23.20 -12.92
CA VAL A 235 20.23 24.08 -12.42
C VAL A 235 20.85 23.48 -11.15
N ASN A 236 22.06 23.83 -10.78
CA ASN A 236 22.73 23.32 -9.59
C ASN A 236 22.75 21.78 -9.46
N SER A 237 22.70 21.07 -10.58
CA SER A 237 22.44 19.63 -10.65
C SER A 237 23.59 18.85 -11.31
N GLY A 238 24.83 19.31 -11.14
CA GLY A 238 26.02 18.64 -11.66
C GLY A 238 25.87 18.26 -13.15
N PHE A 239 25.98 16.97 -13.47
CA PHE A 239 25.90 16.44 -14.83
C PHE A 239 24.52 16.56 -15.50
N LEU A 240 23.48 16.94 -14.76
CA LEU A 240 22.13 17.20 -15.26
C LEU A 240 21.88 18.67 -15.59
N THR A 241 22.75 19.57 -15.17
CA THR A 241 22.56 21.01 -15.36
C THR A 241 22.40 21.34 -16.84
N GLY A 242 21.38 22.13 -17.16
CA GLY A 242 21.04 22.54 -18.54
C GLY A 242 20.11 21.60 -19.29
N LEU A 243 19.78 20.41 -18.75
CA LEU A 243 18.84 19.49 -19.36
C LEU A 243 17.39 19.88 -19.06
N SER A 244 16.46 19.40 -19.90
CA SER A 244 15.04 19.41 -19.58
C SER A 244 14.75 18.45 -18.43
N VAL A 245 13.60 18.59 -17.75
CA VAL A 245 13.19 17.68 -16.68
C VAL A 245 13.09 16.24 -17.18
N GLU A 246 12.58 16.03 -18.39
CA GLU A 246 12.41 14.69 -18.99
C GLU A 246 13.77 14.04 -19.29
N ASP A 247 14.66 14.75 -19.98
CA ASP A 247 16.00 14.24 -20.28
C ASP A 247 16.83 13.99 -19.02
N ALA A 248 16.66 14.83 -18.01
CA ALA A 248 17.33 14.68 -16.72
C ALA A 248 16.88 13.42 -15.98
N LYS A 249 15.58 13.07 -16.01
CA LYS A 249 15.07 11.83 -15.44
C LYS A 249 15.69 10.60 -16.09
N GLU A 250 15.65 10.52 -17.41
CA GLU A 250 16.21 9.36 -18.11
C GLU A 250 17.73 9.25 -17.89
N LYS A 251 18.43 10.37 -17.90
CA LYS A 251 19.88 10.38 -17.62
C LYS A 251 20.20 9.98 -16.19
N MET A 252 19.37 10.40 -15.21
CA MET A 252 19.54 10.01 -13.83
C MET A 252 19.24 8.51 -13.63
N TYR A 253 18.22 7.95 -14.28
CA TYR A 253 17.94 6.51 -14.20
C TYR A 253 19.14 5.68 -14.68
N ALA A 254 19.73 6.06 -15.83
CA ALA A 254 20.93 5.39 -16.35
C ALA A 254 22.10 5.52 -15.34
N TRP A 255 22.34 6.71 -14.81
CA TRP A 255 23.41 6.94 -13.85
C TRP A 255 23.25 6.12 -12.55
N LEU A 256 22.01 6.01 -12.02
CA LEU A 256 21.72 5.22 -10.82
C LEU A 256 22.04 3.73 -11.02
N GLU A 257 21.69 3.18 -12.19
CA GLU A 257 21.98 1.79 -12.54
C GLU A 257 23.48 1.54 -12.75
N GLU A 258 24.15 2.40 -13.52
CA GLU A 258 25.59 2.31 -13.78
C GLU A 258 26.45 2.40 -12.50
N ASN A 259 26.02 3.21 -11.54
CA ASN A 259 26.73 3.39 -10.27
C ASN A 259 26.20 2.50 -9.13
N HIS A 260 25.28 1.60 -9.41
CA HIS A 260 24.67 0.71 -8.40
C HIS A 260 24.04 1.46 -7.20
N LYS A 261 23.53 2.66 -7.46
CA LYS A 261 22.87 3.53 -6.45
C LYS A 261 21.35 3.48 -6.54
N GLY A 262 20.79 2.67 -7.44
CA GLY A 262 19.35 2.53 -7.63
C GLY A 262 19.00 1.93 -8.98
N CYS A 263 17.71 1.94 -9.30
CA CYS A 263 17.21 1.46 -10.60
C CYS A 263 15.89 2.13 -10.97
N LYS A 264 15.59 2.18 -12.27
CA LYS A 264 14.27 2.58 -12.76
C LYS A 264 13.21 1.62 -12.24
N LYS A 265 12.08 2.14 -11.77
CA LYS A 265 11.02 1.35 -11.13
C LYS A 265 9.63 1.86 -11.49
N VAL A 266 8.74 0.95 -11.79
CA VAL A 266 7.30 1.21 -11.83
C VAL A 266 6.69 0.84 -10.49
N ASN A 267 5.90 1.72 -9.92
CA ASN A 267 5.19 1.50 -8.66
C ASN A 267 3.70 1.76 -8.83
N PHE A 268 2.90 1.20 -7.92
CA PHE A 268 1.45 1.29 -7.94
C PHE A 268 0.93 1.71 -6.56
N LYS A 269 -0.15 2.50 -6.55
CA LYS A 269 -0.91 2.76 -5.31
C LYS A 269 -1.75 1.56 -4.90
N LEU A 270 -2.20 0.75 -5.87
CA LEU A 270 -2.95 -0.48 -5.65
C LEU A 270 -2.18 -1.39 -4.70
N ARG A 271 -2.86 -1.97 -3.74
CA ARG A 271 -2.30 -2.95 -2.79
C ARG A 271 -2.97 -4.30 -2.99
N ASP A 272 -2.29 -5.35 -2.52
CA ASP A 272 -2.89 -6.68 -2.51
C ASP A 272 -4.17 -6.69 -1.67
N TRP A 273 -5.15 -7.43 -2.13
CA TRP A 273 -6.46 -7.51 -1.51
C TRP A 273 -6.41 -8.35 -0.25
N VAL A 274 -6.73 -7.75 0.90
CA VAL A 274 -6.91 -8.45 2.18
C VAL A 274 -8.18 -9.30 2.10
N PHE A 275 -8.02 -10.61 2.04
CA PHE A 275 -9.08 -11.53 1.63
C PHE A 275 -9.77 -12.28 2.77
N SER A 276 -9.29 -12.20 4.00
CA SER A 276 -9.88 -12.86 5.17
C SER A 276 -10.85 -11.94 5.91
N ARG A 277 -12.01 -12.50 6.34
CA ARG A 277 -12.97 -11.83 7.20
C ARG A 277 -13.35 -12.72 8.38
N GLN A 278 -13.41 -12.14 9.56
CA GLN A 278 -13.85 -12.79 10.80
C GLN A 278 -15.38 -12.68 10.91
N ARG A 279 -16.08 -13.16 9.88
CA ARG A 279 -17.55 -13.16 9.78
C ARG A 279 -18.06 -14.55 9.47
N TYR A 280 -19.25 -14.88 9.96
CA TYR A 280 -19.92 -16.15 9.60
C TYR A 280 -20.43 -16.09 8.17
N TRP A 281 -21.13 -15.01 7.80
CA TRP A 281 -21.72 -14.84 6.48
C TRP A 281 -20.66 -14.46 5.43
N GLY A 282 -20.26 -15.44 4.68
CA GLY A 282 -19.29 -15.36 3.60
C GLY A 282 -18.91 -16.76 3.11
N GLU A 283 -18.30 -16.85 1.94
CA GLU A 283 -17.78 -18.12 1.43
C GLU A 283 -16.61 -18.57 2.34
N PRO A 284 -16.66 -19.83 2.83
CA PRO A 284 -15.54 -20.36 3.62
C PRO A 284 -14.30 -20.54 2.73
N ILE A 285 -13.14 -20.22 3.27
CA ILE A 285 -11.87 -20.41 2.56
C ILE A 285 -11.52 -21.89 2.58
N PRO A 286 -11.39 -22.58 1.41
CA PRO A 286 -11.26 -24.03 1.34
C PRO A 286 -9.82 -24.49 1.62
N MET A 287 -9.30 -24.13 2.79
CA MET A 287 -7.95 -24.44 3.23
C MET A 287 -7.94 -25.12 4.59
N VAL A 288 -6.98 -26.00 4.79
CA VAL A 288 -6.71 -26.63 6.07
C VAL A 288 -5.25 -26.46 6.48
N HIS A 289 -5.01 -26.25 7.75
CA HIS A 289 -3.66 -26.16 8.30
C HIS A 289 -3.28 -27.48 9.00
N CYS A 290 -2.16 -28.03 8.58
CA CYS A 290 -1.52 -29.20 9.20
C CYS A 290 -0.17 -28.81 9.75
N GLU A 291 0.14 -29.16 10.99
CA GLU A 291 1.42 -28.82 11.60
C GLU A 291 2.63 -29.40 10.83
N LYS A 292 2.44 -30.55 10.16
CA LYS A 292 3.49 -31.21 9.37
C LYS A 292 3.62 -30.64 7.96
N CYS A 293 2.47 -30.35 7.28
CA CYS A 293 2.43 -30.02 5.86
C CYS A 293 2.18 -28.53 5.60
N GLY A 294 1.87 -27.74 6.63
CA GLY A 294 1.42 -26.35 6.49
C GLY A 294 0.02 -26.26 5.89
N TRP A 295 -0.28 -25.14 5.25
CA TRP A 295 -1.55 -24.90 4.59
C TRP A 295 -1.72 -25.76 3.36
N GLN A 296 -2.86 -26.47 3.25
CA GLN A 296 -3.21 -27.36 2.15
C GLN A 296 -4.64 -27.03 1.67
N PRO A 297 -4.90 -27.01 0.34
CA PRO A 297 -6.26 -26.89 -0.16
C PRO A 297 -7.04 -28.17 0.15
N ILE A 298 -8.35 -28.06 0.41
CA ILE A 298 -9.23 -29.24 0.47
C ILE A 298 -9.40 -29.84 -0.92
N PRO A 299 -9.61 -31.16 -1.06
CA PRO A 299 -9.86 -31.79 -2.35
C PRO A 299 -11.14 -31.25 -3.02
N GLU A 300 -11.15 -31.15 -4.34
CA GLU A 300 -12.33 -30.71 -5.10
C GLU A 300 -13.58 -31.58 -4.83
N SER A 301 -13.36 -32.87 -4.53
CA SER A 301 -14.44 -33.81 -4.18
C SER A 301 -15.17 -33.47 -2.87
N GLU A 302 -14.56 -32.64 -2.01
CA GLU A 302 -15.15 -32.13 -0.76
C GLU A 302 -15.85 -30.76 -0.93
N LEU A 303 -15.84 -30.20 -2.13
CA LEU A 303 -16.56 -28.96 -2.43
C LEU A 303 -18.03 -29.24 -2.76
N PRO A 304 -18.96 -28.35 -2.42
CA PRO A 304 -18.76 -27.10 -1.70
C PRO A 304 -18.50 -27.32 -0.20
N LEU A 305 -17.49 -26.62 0.35
CA LEU A 305 -17.31 -26.56 1.80
C LEU A 305 -18.49 -25.77 2.41
N ARG A 306 -19.28 -26.45 3.27
CA ARG A 306 -20.46 -25.84 3.89
C ARG A 306 -20.14 -25.29 5.26
N LEU A 307 -20.72 -24.12 5.58
CA LEU A 307 -20.69 -23.56 6.93
C LEU A 307 -21.53 -24.43 7.89
N PRO A 308 -21.10 -24.57 9.17
CA PRO A 308 -21.89 -25.24 10.19
C PRO A 308 -23.10 -24.37 10.58
N GLU A 309 -24.18 -24.99 11.03
CA GLU A 309 -25.28 -24.25 11.64
C GLU A 309 -24.83 -23.72 13.01
N ILE A 310 -24.92 -22.40 13.20
CA ILE A 310 -24.56 -21.75 14.45
C ILE A 310 -25.64 -20.75 14.86
N THR A 311 -25.69 -20.43 16.15
CA THR A 311 -26.65 -19.47 16.72
C THR A 311 -26.00 -18.18 17.17
N ASP A 312 -24.69 -18.17 17.36
CA ASP A 312 -23.89 -16.99 17.75
C ASP A 312 -22.96 -16.60 16.58
N PHE A 313 -23.26 -15.46 15.96
CA PHE A 313 -22.57 -14.94 14.78
C PHE A 313 -21.56 -13.83 15.14
N GLU A 314 -21.47 -13.43 16.41
CA GLU A 314 -20.57 -12.36 16.84
C GLU A 314 -19.11 -12.82 16.81
N PRO A 315 -18.19 -11.99 16.32
CA PRO A 315 -16.76 -12.25 16.47
C PRO A 315 -16.36 -12.33 17.94
N GLY A 316 -15.32 -13.12 18.23
CA GLY A 316 -14.76 -13.22 19.57
C GLY A 316 -14.25 -11.87 20.11
N PRO A 317 -13.97 -11.77 21.43
CA PRO A 317 -13.46 -10.53 22.05
C PRO A 317 -12.21 -9.99 21.37
N ASP A 318 -11.31 -10.88 20.94
CA ASP A 318 -10.05 -10.55 20.25
C ASP A 318 -10.20 -10.43 18.72
N GLY A 319 -11.44 -10.43 18.21
CA GLY A 319 -11.74 -10.40 16.79
C GLY A 319 -11.45 -11.73 16.12
N GLU A 320 -11.66 -12.84 16.80
CA GLU A 320 -11.64 -14.18 16.20
C GLU A 320 -12.96 -14.46 15.46
N SER A 321 -12.86 -15.24 14.37
CA SER A 321 -14.03 -15.66 13.62
C SER A 321 -15.04 -16.42 14.52
N PRO A 322 -16.35 -16.21 14.33
CA PRO A 322 -17.37 -17.03 14.99
C PRO A 322 -17.15 -18.53 14.76
N LEU A 323 -16.65 -18.93 13.58
CA LEU A 323 -16.34 -20.33 13.27
C LEU A 323 -15.23 -20.92 14.13
N ALA A 324 -14.32 -20.11 14.67
CA ALA A 324 -13.22 -20.56 15.54
C ALA A 324 -13.72 -21.22 16.84
N ARG A 325 -14.97 -21.01 17.22
CA ARG A 325 -15.59 -21.63 18.42
C ARG A 325 -16.24 -22.99 18.17
N HIS A 326 -16.28 -23.45 16.90
CA HIS A 326 -16.93 -24.71 16.50
C HIS A 326 -15.92 -25.84 16.33
N ALA A 327 -15.43 -26.41 17.43
CA ALA A 327 -14.35 -27.40 17.45
C ALA A 327 -14.61 -28.63 16.56
N GLU A 328 -15.86 -29.07 16.40
CA GLU A 328 -16.20 -30.21 15.54
C GLU A 328 -16.06 -29.86 14.05
N TRP A 329 -16.46 -28.66 13.65
CA TRP A 329 -16.32 -28.23 12.26
C TRP A 329 -14.84 -27.92 11.92
N ILE A 330 -14.08 -27.37 12.85
CA ILE A 330 -12.66 -27.01 12.64
C ILE A 330 -11.81 -28.25 12.41
N LYS A 331 -12.03 -29.32 13.16
CA LYS A 331 -11.22 -30.54 13.10
C LYS A 331 -11.44 -31.29 11.79
N THR A 332 -10.34 -31.64 11.13
CA THR A 332 -10.36 -32.39 9.87
C THR A 332 -9.06 -33.18 9.72
N THR A 333 -8.91 -33.85 8.59
CA THR A 333 -7.70 -34.56 8.20
C THR A 333 -6.95 -33.80 7.09
N CYS A 334 -5.62 -33.85 7.16
CA CYS A 334 -4.77 -33.25 6.13
C CYS A 334 -4.89 -34.07 4.83
N PRO A 335 -5.23 -33.47 3.70
CA PRO A 335 -5.34 -34.20 2.42
C PRO A 335 -3.99 -34.67 1.89
N CYS A 336 -2.89 -34.11 2.39
CA CYS A 336 -1.53 -34.47 1.97
C CYS A 336 -0.97 -35.68 2.75
N CYS A 337 -1.08 -35.70 4.09
CA CYS A 337 -0.46 -36.74 4.91
C CYS A 337 -1.44 -37.60 5.72
N GLY A 338 -2.74 -37.32 5.67
CA GLY A 338 -3.76 -38.04 6.44
C GLY A 338 -3.75 -37.77 7.95
N GLY A 339 -2.86 -36.90 8.43
CA GLY A 339 -2.75 -36.54 9.86
C GLY A 339 -3.80 -35.51 10.29
N PRO A 340 -3.85 -35.16 11.59
CA PRO A 340 -4.74 -34.14 12.09
C PRO A 340 -4.49 -32.78 11.42
N ALA A 341 -5.57 -32.08 11.11
CA ALA A 341 -5.54 -30.72 10.54
C ALA A 341 -6.72 -29.90 11.06
N THR A 342 -6.63 -28.59 10.89
CA THR A 342 -7.69 -27.64 11.25
C THR A 342 -8.13 -26.86 10.02
N ARG A 343 -9.44 -26.67 9.84
CA ARG A 343 -9.97 -25.81 8.78
C ARG A 343 -9.68 -24.35 9.06
N GLU A 344 -9.51 -23.58 7.98
CA GLU A 344 -9.53 -22.11 8.07
C GLU A 344 -10.89 -21.65 8.60
N THR A 345 -10.87 -20.71 9.52
CA THR A 345 -12.07 -20.20 10.18
C THR A 345 -12.51 -18.83 9.69
N ASP A 346 -11.64 -18.13 8.96
CA ASP A 346 -12.02 -16.89 8.29
C ASP A 346 -12.84 -17.22 7.02
N THR A 347 -13.71 -16.30 6.65
CA THR A 347 -14.47 -16.35 5.40
C THR A 347 -13.93 -15.35 4.39
N MET A 348 -14.30 -15.52 3.11
CA MET A 348 -13.99 -14.56 2.06
C MET A 348 -14.81 -13.26 2.28
N PRO A 349 -14.32 -12.11 1.77
CA PRO A 349 -15.11 -10.88 1.78
C PRO A 349 -16.34 -11.04 0.86
N GLN A 350 -17.41 -10.29 1.12
CA GLN A 350 -18.61 -10.30 0.27
C GLN A 350 -18.31 -10.02 -1.20
N TRP A 351 -17.28 -9.25 -1.49
CA TRP A 351 -16.84 -8.92 -2.84
C TRP A 351 -16.24 -10.11 -3.59
N ALA A 352 -15.86 -11.19 -2.92
CA ALA A 352 -15.41 -12.42 -3.56
C ALA A 352 -16.54 -13.08 -4.34
N GLY A 353 -17.67 -13.34 -3.68
CA GLY A 353 -18.86 -13.90 -4.32
C GLY A 353 -19.47 -12.96 -5.36
N SER A 354 -19.54 -11.66 -5.06
CA SER A 354 -20.10 -10.68 -5.96
C SER A 354 -19.25 -10.41 -7.22
N SER A 355 -17.99 -10.81 -7.23
CA SER A 355 -17.11 -10.60 -8.39
C SER A 355 -17.49 -11.43 -9.62
N TRP A 356 -18.25 -12.52 -9.46
CA TRP A 356 -18.56 -13.46 -10.54
C TRP A 356 -20.05 -13.74 -10.73
N TYR A 357 -20.97 -13.12 -9.97
CA TYR A 357 -22.41 -13.44 -10.01
C TYR A 357 -23.02 -13.29 -11.40
N PHE A 358 -22.55 -12.31 -12.18
CA PHE A 358 -23.05 -12.04 -13.54
C PHE A 358 -22.78 -13.20 -14.50
N LEU A 359 -21.69 -13.94 -14.33
CA LEU A 359 -21.41 -15.16 -15.08
C LEU A 359 -22.43 -16.25 -14.74
N ARG A 360 -22.76 -16.40 -13.45
CA ARG A 360 -23.75 -17.38 -13.00
C ARG A 360 -25.16 -17.05 -13.47
N TYR A 361 -25.50 -15.78 -13.65
CA TYR A 361 -26.79 -15.36 -14.18
C TYR A 361 -27.04 -15.86 -15.62
N MET A 362 -25.98 -16.10 -16.39
CA MET A 362 -26.07 -16.59 -17.76
C MET A 362 -26.58 -18.02 -17.83
N ASP A 363 -26.34 -18.83 -16.77
CA ASP A 363 -26.79 -20.25 -16.72
C ASP A 363 -27.02 -20.67 -15.24
N PRO A 364 -28.09 -20.14 -14.58
CA PRO A 364 -28.25 -20.27 -13.12
C PRO A 364 -28.59 -21.69 -12.66
N HIS A 365 -29.03 -22.56 -13.58
CA HIS A 365 -29.43 -23.93 -13.26
C HIS A 365 -28.35 -24.98 -13.57
N ASN A 366 -27.20 -24.56 -14.10
CA ASN A 366 -26.10 -25.47 -14.38
C ASN A 366 -25.56 -26.07 -13.06
N LYS A 367 -25.43 -27.40 -13.03
CA LYS A 367 -24.97 -28.16 -11.86
C LYS A 367 -23.51 -28.55 -11.95
N ASP A 368 -22.94 -28.48 -13.15
CA ASP A 368 -21.62 -29.03 -13.46
C ASP A 368 -20.53 -27.90 -13.57
N ALA A 369 -20.96 -26.69 -13.92
CA ALA A 369 -20.08 -25.55 -14.11
C ALA A 369 -20.76 -24.24 -13.65
N ILE A 370 -19.98 -23.16 -13.58
CA ILE A 370 -20.49 -21.79 -13.27
C ILE A 370 -21.55 -21.36 -14.32
N ALA A 371 -21.28 -21.65 -15.57
CA ALA A 371 -22.18 -21.55 -16.71
C ALA A 371 -21.63 -22.42 -17.84
N SER A 372 -22.49 -22.86 -18.78
CA SER A 372 -22.03 -23.55 -19.97
C SER A 372 -21.20 -22.64 -20.86
N LYS A 373 -20.31 -23.24 -21.66
CA LYS A 373 -19.50 -22.48 -22.61
C LYS A 373 -20.38 -21.72 -23.61
N GLU A 374 -21.44 -22.33 -24.08
CA GLU A 374 -22.40 -21.75 -25.03
C GLU A 374 -23.07 -20.49 -24.44
N ALA A 375 -23.48 -20.55 -23.16
CA ALA A 375 -24.09 -19.43 -22.47
C ALA A 375 -23.10 -18.29 -22.30
N LEU A 376 -21.84 -18.61 -21.88
CA LEU A 376 -20.77 -17.63 -21.74
C LEU A 376 -20.44 -16.97 -23.10
N ASP A 377 -20.26 -17.76 -24.16
CA ASP A 377 -19.92 -17.24 -25.49
C ASP A 377 -21.04 -16.36 -26.08
N TYR A 378 -22.30 -16.60 -25.70
CA TYR A 378 -23.44 -15.80 -26.18
C TYR A 378 -23.68 -14.55 -25.40
N TRP A 379 -23.62 -14.60 -24.06
CA TRP A 379 -23.99 -13.48 -23.18
C TRP A 379 -22.82 -12.59 -22.74
N SER A 380 -21.58 -13.00 -22.99
CA SER A 380 -20.40 -12.18 -22.71
C SER A 380 -19.90 -11.47 -23.97
N PRO A 381 -19.27 -10.29 -23.83
CA PRO A 381 -19.16 -9.51 -22.59
C PRO A 381 -20.47 -8.87 -22.16
N VAL A 382 -20.55 -8.41 -20.90
CA VAL A 382 -21.71 -7.68 -20.40
C VAL A 382 -21.88 -6.36 -21.16
N ASP A 383 -23.04 -6.14 -21.77
CA ASP A 383 -23.32 -4.96 -22.62
C ASP A 383 -23.67 -3.73 -21.80
N TRP A 384 -24.29 -3.92 -20.64
CA TRP A 384 -24.74 -2.84 -19.79
C TRP A 384 -24.65 -3.21 -18.31
N TYR A 385 -23.89 -2.40 -17.54
CA TYR A 385 -23.80 -2.49 -16.10
C TYR A 385 -24.36 -1.21 -15.47
N ASN A 386 -25.42 -1.35 -14.68
CA ASN A 386 -26.14 -0.22 -14.08
C ASN A 386 -25.96 -0.26 -12.55
N GLY A 387 -25.01 0.49 -12.05
CA GLY A 387 -24.68 0.54 -10.62
C GLY A 387 -24.14 1.91 -10.19
N GLY A 388 -23.87 2.05 -8.90
CA GLY A 388 -23.29 3.28 -8.33
C GLY A 388 -21.82 3.45 -8.65
N MET A 389 -21.35 4.69 -8.57
CA MET A 389 -19.93 5.03 -8.86
C MET A 389 -18.94 4.43 -7.85
N GLU A 390 -19.41 4.06 -6.66
CA GLU A 390 -18.60 3.35 -5.66
C GLU A 390 -18.04 2.03 -6.19
N HIS A 391 -18.79 1.36 -7.07
CA HIS A 391 -18.38 0.10 -7.68
C HIS A 391 -17.23 0.22 -8.68
N THR A 392 -16.86 1.42 -9.08
CA THR A 392 -15.71 1.65 -9.96
C THR A 392 -14.43 1.04 -9.38
N THR A 393 -14.22 1.17 -8.07
CA THR A 393 -13.04 0.64 -7.36
C THR A 393 -13.37 -0.56 -6.46
N LEU A 394 -14.60 -1.05 -6.50
CA LEU A 394 -15.06 -2.26 -5.81
C LEU A 394 -15.38 -3.35 -6.84
N HIS A 395 -16.66 -3.58 -7.17
CA HIS A 395 -17.06 -4.70 -8.04
C HIS A 395 -16.37 -4.67 -9.41
N LEU A 396 -16.35 -3.54 -10.11
CA LEU A 396 -15.74 -3.44 -11.45
C LEU A 396 -14.22 -3.64 -11.45
N LEU A 397 -13.55 -3.40 -10.31
CA LEU A 397 -12.14 -3.66 -10.17
C LEU A 397 -11.86 -5.13 -9.83
N TYR A 398 -12.70 -5.73 -8.96
CA TYR A 398 -12.49 -7.10 -8.48
C TYR A 398 -12.95 -8.17 -9.48
N SER A 399 -13.94 -7.87 -10.33
CA SER A 399 -14.46 -8.81 -11.35
C SER A 399 -13.57 -8.92 -12.58
#